data_84e085a3add233f4819b980c73c9b034
#
_entry.id   84e085a3add233f4819b980c73c9b034
#
_cell.length_a   1.000
_cell.length_b   1.000
_cell.length_c   1.000
_cell.angle_alpha   90.00
_cell.angle_beta   90.00
_cell.angle_gamma   90.00
#
_symmetry.space_group_name_H-M   'P 1'
#
loop_
_entity.id
_entity.type
_entity.pdbx_description
1 polymer ?
#
loop_
_entity_poly.entity_id
_entity_poly.type
_entity_poly.pdbx_seq_one_letter_code
_entity_poly.pdbx_strand_id
1 'polypeptide(L)'
;IDYQHGMIGFNDLFTMLQSIRNSGVTPICRVSGLDHAVISKVMDAGALGVICPMINTRQQAEQLVQDCKYPPVGIRSFGPTRANFSVSSNYFYEANESTFCLAMIETQQAFDNLDEIASTPDLDGLYIGTADLTIGLNQGKLVPGFDRKEPEMIDAKKKILAAAHKHGKVACLHCGTPEYAA
;
A
#
# COMPACT_ATOMS: atom_id res chain seq x y z
N ILE A 1 -7.41 -6.96 1.01
CA ILE A 1 -8.16 -6.88 2.28
C ILE A 1 -8.05 -5.45 2.80
N ASP A 2 -9.15 -4.83 3.15
CA ASP A 2 -9.15 -3.49 3.73
C ASP A 2 -9.22 -3.56 5.27
N TYR A 3 -8.09 -3.27 5.91
CA TYR A 3 -7.97 -3.24 7.36
C TYR A 3 -7.94 -1.80 7.92
N GLN A 4 -8.05 -0.79 7.05
CA GLN A 4 -8.17 0.63 7.44
C GLN A 4 -9.64 1.00 7.68
N HIS A 5 -10.49 0.84 6.66
CA HIS A 5 -11.90 1.23 6.69
C HIS A 5 -12.87 0.03 6.70
N GLY A 6 -12.35 -1.18 6.48
CA GLY A 6 -13.12 -2.40 6.64
C GLY A 6 -13.55 -2.58 8.10
N MET A 7 -14.82 -2.96 8.32
CA MET A 7 -15.36 -3.22 9.67
C MET A 7 -14.93 -4.62 10.16
N ILE A 8 -13.61 -4.87 10.15
CA ILE A 8 -12.99 -6.17 10.46
C ILE A 8 -11.91 -6.04 11.53
N GLY A 9 -11.79 -7.04 12.37
CA GLY A 9 -10.67 -7.20 13.28
C GLY A 9 -9.55 -8.09 12.72
N PHE A 10 -8.48 -8.26 13.49
CA PHE A 10 -7.35 -9.10 13.05
C PHE A 10 -7.75 -10.58 12.81
N ASN A 11 -8.70 -11.11 13.59
CA ASN A 11 -9.16 -12.48 13.39
C ASN A 11 -9.91 -12.66 12.06
N ASP A 12 -10.67 -11.66 11.65
CA ASP A 12 -11.36 -11.66 10.36
C ASP A 12 -10.35 -11.58 9.22
N LEU A 13 -9.38 -10.65 9.31
CA LEU A 13 -8.28 -10.54 8.35
C LEU A 13 -7.54 -11.87 8.20
N PHE A 14 -7.21 -12.52 9.32
CA PHE A 14 -6.54 -13.82 9.31
C PHE A 14 -7.36 -14.89 8.60
N THR A 15 -8.68 -14.95 8.85
CA THR A 15 -9.61 -15.86 8.18
C THR A 15 -9.72 -15.57 6.68
N MET A 16 -9.76 -14.29 6.30
CA MET A 16 -9.75 -13.89 4.89
C MET A 16 -8.46 -14.33 4.17
N LEU A 17 -7.29 -14.14 4.80
CA LEU A 17 -6.02 -14.62 4.28
C LEU A 17 -5.98 -16.15 4.11
N GLN A 18 -6.62 -16.90 5.01
CA GLN A 18 -6.77 -18.35 4.86
C GLN A 18 -7.62 -18.71 3.64
N SER A 19 -8.72 -17.99 3.43
CA SER A 19 -9.63 -18.24 2.31
C SER A 19 -8.99 -17.93 0.94
N ILE A 20 -8.15 -16.88 0.87
CA ILE A 20 -7.47 -16.47 -0.36
C ILE A 20 -6.36 -17.47 -0.76
N ARG A 21 -5.75 -18.18 0.19
CA ARG A 21 -4.56 -19.02 -0.03
C ARG A 21 -4.62 -19.94 -1.26
N ASN A 22 -5.77 -20.54 -1.50
CA ASN A 22 -5.93 -21.55 -2.56
C ASN A 22 -6.53 -20.97 -3.86
N SER A 23 -6.73 -19.65 -3.92
CA SER A 23 -7.33 -18.99 -5.09
C SER A 23 -6.33 -18.64 -6.20
N GLY A 24 -5.03 -18.72 -5.93
CA GLY A 24 -3.97 -18.22 -6.82
C GLY A 24 -3.84 -16.70 -6.85
N VAL A 25 -4.61 -15.97 -6.02
CA VAL A 25 -4.57 -14.50 -5.93
C VAL A 25 -3.56 -14.07 -4.87
N THR A 26 -2.72 -13.09 -5.20
CA THR A 26 -1.78 -12.48 -4.23
C THR A 26 -2.53 -11.68 -3.18
N PRO A 27 -2.43 -12.05 -1.89
CA PRO A 27 -3.12 -11.34 -0.82
C PRO A 27 -2.44 -10.01 -0.50
N ILE A 28 -3.18 -8.92 -0.64
CA ILE A 28 -2.74 -7.56 -0.33
C ILE A 28 -3.61 -7.03 0.82
N CYS A 29 -3.00 -6.33 1.77
CA CYS A 29 -3.70 -5.71 2.87
C CYS A 29 -3.44 -4.19 2.91
N ARG A 30 -4.51 -3.39 2.94
CA ARG A 30 -4.41 -2.00 3.32
C ARG A 30 -4.45 -1.93 4.84
N VAL A 31 -3.33 -1.51 5.46
CA VAL A 31 -3.19 -1.39 6.92
C VAL A 31 -3.84 -0.12 7.44
N SER A 32 -4.10 -0.05 8.75
CA SER A 32 -4.77 1.10 9.38
C SER A 32 -3.89 2.36 9.47
N GLY A 33 -2.58 2.23 9.29
CA GLY A 33 -1.63 3.33 9.34
C GLY A 33 -0.19 2.83 9.35
N LEU A 34 0.75 3.76 9.40
CA LEU A 34 2.18 3.48 9.50
C LEU A 34 2.51 3.04 10.94
N ASP A 35 2.31 1.78 11.23
CA ASP A 35 2.54 1.15 12.52
C ASP A 35 3.30 -0.16 12.32
N HIS A 36 4.53 -0.22 12.84
CA HIS A 36 5.40 -1.38 12.72
C HIS A 36 4.76 -2.68 13.22
N ALA A 37 4.05 -2.63 14.35
CA ALA A 37 3.45 -3.83 14.93
C ALA A 37 2.28 -4.35 14.08
N VAL A 38 1.46 -3.46 13.54
CA VAL A 38 0.36 -3.81 12.63
C VAL A 38 0.91 -4.39 11.32
N ILE A 39 1.88 -3.72 10.70
CA ILE A 39 2.50 -4.16 9.44
C ILE A 39 3.13 -5.55 9.60
N SER A 40 3.98 -5.73 10.62
CA SER A 40 4.63 -7.01 10.90
C SER A 40 3.61 -8.13 11.09
N LYS A 41 2.57 -7.88 11.89
CA LYS A 41 1.54 -8.87 12.20
C LYS A 41 0.71 -9.28 10.98
N VAL A 42 0.38 -8.33 10.11
CA VAL A 42 -0.34 -8.59 8.86
C VAL A 42 0.50 -9.44 7.90
N MET A 43 1.79 -9.13 7.78
CA MET A 43 2.70 -9.89 6.93
C MET A 43 3.00 -11.29 7.50
N ASP A 44 3.13 -11.43 8.81
CA ASP A 44 3.30 -12.74 9.47
C ASP A 44 2.07 -13.63 9.32
N ALA A 45 0.89 -13.03 9.20
CA ALA A 45 -0.35 -13.71 8.87
C ALA A 45 -0.44 -14.16 7.40
N GLY A 46 0.49 -13.73 6.54
CA GLY A 46 0.62 -14.20 5.15
C GLY A 46 0.15 -13.22 4.08
N ALA A 47 0.00 -11.93 4.40
CA ALA A 47 -0.12 -10.91 3.37
C ALA A 47 1.22 -10.78 2.62
N LEU A 48 1.18 -10.68 1.30
CA LEU A 48 2.34 -10.48 0.43
C LEU A 48 2.52 -9.04 -0.02
N GLY A 49 1.52 -8.22 0.21
CA GLY A 49 1.60 -6.79 -0.07
C GLY A 49 0.92 -5.96 1.01
N VAL A 50 1.50 -4.80 1.28
CA VAL A 50 0.98 -3.79 2.20
C VAL A 50 0.71 -2.49 1.44
N ILE A 51 -0.50 -1.95 1.59
CA ILE A 51 -0.83 -0.58 1.21
C ILE A 51 -0.90 0.23 2.50
N CYS A 52 -0.03 1.23 2.65
CA CYS A 52 -0.01 2.08 3.84
C CYS A 52 -0.61 3.45 3.53
N PRO A 53 -1.71 3.84 4.22
CA PRO A 53 -2.35 5.13 4.03
C PRO A 53 -1.52 6.28 4.61
N MET A 54 -1.82 7.51 4.20
CA MET A 54 -1.31 8.76 4.77
C MET A 54 0.22 8.90 4.75
N ILE A 55 0.89 8.37 3.75
CA ILE A 55 2.33 8.58 3.54
C ILE A 55 2.54 9.96 2.91
N ASN A 56 3.09 10.89 3.69
CA ASN A 56 3.19 12.30 3.33
C ASN A 56 4.63 12.77 3.07
N THR A 57 5.63 11.98 3.49
CA THR A 57 7.04 12.36 3.39
C THR A 57 7.88 11.16 2.96
N ARG A 58 9.07 11.44 2.40
CA ARG A 58 10.08 10.42 2.13
C ARG A 58 10.43 9.60 3.38
N GLN A 59 10.59 10.25 4.52
CA GLN A 59 10.92 9.56 5.77
C GLN A 59 9.86 8.52 6.16
N GLN A 60 8.57 8.85 5.96
CA GLN A 60 7.49 7.89 6.21
C GLN A 60 7.52 6.73 5.20
N ALA A 61 7.85 6.99 3.94
CA ALA A 61 8.01 5.95 2.94
C ALA A 61 9.22 5.03 3.25
N GLU A 62 10.34 5.59 3.71
CA GLU A 62 11.50 4.83 4.19
C GLU A 62 11.12 3.96 5.41
N GLN A 63 10.35 4.50 6.35
CA GLN A 63 9.85 3.73 7.50
C GLN A 63 8.94 2.57 7.05
N LEU A 64 8.05 2.80 6.08
CA LEU A 64 7.20 1.74 5.53
C LEU A 64 8.04 0.60 4.93
N VAL A 65 9.06 0.92 4.16
CA VAL A 65 10.00 -0.08 3.61
C VAL A 65 10.68 -0.85 4.74
N GLN A 66 11.21 -0.14 5.74
CA GLN A 66 11.89 -0.76 6.87
C GLN A 66 10.97 -1.71 7.64
N ASP A 67 9.71 -1.36 7.83
CA ASP A 67 8.73 -2.17 8.55
C ASP A 67 8.32 -3.43 7.76
N CYS A 68 8.35 -3.36 6.44
CA CYS A 68 7.97 -4.49 5.56
C CYS A 68 9.11 -5.48 5.28
N LYS A 69 10.35 -5.02 5.28
CA LYS A 69 11.51 -5.82 4.83
C LYS A 69 12.37 -6.30 6.00
N TYR A 70 12.95 -7.50 5.86
CA TYR A 70 13.94 -8.02 6.80
C TYR A 70 15.31 -7.36 6.60
N PRO A 71 16.20 -7.40 7.60
CA PRO A 71 17.59 -6.99 7.42
C PRO A 71 18.26 -7.72 6.23
N PRO A 72 19.16 -7.06 5.47
CA PRO A 72 19.72 -5.72 5.74
C PRO A 72 18.90 -4.55 5.19
N VAL A 73 17.80 -4.80 4.46
CA VAL A 73 16.96 -3.75 3.83
C VAL A 73 16.10 -3.03 4.86
N GLY A 74 15.56 -3.75 5.82
CA GLY A 74 14.64 -3.22 6.82
C GLY A 74 14.92 -3.74 8.22
N ILE A 75 13.92 -3.58 9.09
CA ILE A 75 13.98 -3.92 10.52
C ILE A 75 12.86 -4.87 10.95
N ARG A 76 12.14 -5.46 9.99
CA ARG A 76 11.03 -6.36 10.28
C ARG A 76 11.47 -7.47 11.25
N SER A 77 10.71 -7.66 12.32
CA SER A 77 10.94 -8.73 13.30
C SER A 77 10.65 -10.11 12.68
N PHE A 78 11.47 -11.09 13.02
CA PHE A 78 11.28 -12.46 12.52
C PHE A 78 10.21 -13.20 13.33
N GLY A 79 9.06 -13.41 12.70
CA GLY A 79 7.93 -14.16 13.26
C GLY A 79 6.93 -14.63 12.20
N PRO A 80 7.36 -15.14 11.02
CA PRO A 80 6.47 -15.47 9.91
C PRO A 80 5.68 -16.76 10.17
N THR A 81 4.95 -16.81 11.30
CA THR A 81 4.30 -18.01 11.82
C THR A 81 3.38 -18.69 10.81
N ARG A 82 2.63 -17.90 10.03
CA ARG A 82 1.79 -18.46 8.98
C ARG A 82 2.39 -18.30 7.59
N ALA A 83 3.12 -17.23 7.33
CA ALA A 83 3.73 -16.98 6.02
C ALA A 83 4.62 -18.14 5.56
N ASN A 84 5.39 -18.77 6.47
CA ASN A 84 6.19 -19.96 6.18
C ASN A 84 5.38 -21.15 5.66
N PHE A 85 4.10 -21.28 6.04
CA PHE A 85 3.24 -22.37 5.59
C PHE A 85 2.36 -21.98 4.39
N SER A 86 1.99 -20.71 4.31
CA SER A 86 1.03 -20.24 3.30
C SER A 86 1.67 -19.71 2.04
N VAL A 87 2.95 -19.30 2.10
CA VAL A 87 3.68 -18.72 0.99
C VAL A 87 4.78 -19.68 0.51
N SER A 88 5.82 -19.87 1.31
CA SER A 88 6.97 -20.72 1.00
C SER A 88 7.65 -21.19 2.27
N SER A 89 8.17 -22.42 2.27
CA SER A 89 9.02 -22.94 3.36
C SER A 89 10.36 -22.17 3.47
N ASN A 90 10.75 -21.46 2.42
CA ASN A 90 11.94 -20.61 2.38
C ASN A 90 11.61 -19.13 2.55
N TYR A 91 10.42 -18.81 3.04
CA TYR A 91 9.86 -17.46 3.08
C TYR A 91 10.85 -16.40 3.57
N PHE A 92 11.62 -16.68 4.62
CA PHE A 92 12.58 -15.70 5.15
C PHE A 92 13.59 -15.23 4.10
N TYR A 93 14.13 -16.15 3.31
CA TYR A 93 15.13 -15.82 2.27
C TYR A 93 14.54 -15.15 1.04
N GLU A 94 13.25 -15.39 0.81
CA GLU A 94 12.53 -14.88 -0.37
C GLU A 94 11.70 -13.62 -0.06
N ALA A 95 11.45 -13.33 1.21
CA ALA A 95 10.48 -12.32 1.64
C ALA A 95 10.78 -10.92 1.12
N ASN A 96 12.03 -10.48 1.13
CA ASN A 96 12.38 -9.14 0.65
C ASN A 96 12.11 -8.93 -0.85
N GLU A 97 12.15 -10.00 -1.64
CA GLU A 97 11.88 -9.98 -3.07
C GLU A 97 10.42 -10.30 -3.41
N SER A 98 9.79 -11.17 -2.61
CA SER A 98 8.43 -11.67 -2.87
C SER A 98 7.32 -10.84 -2.22
N THR A 99 7.66 -9.93 -1.30
CA THR A 99 6.72 -9.02 -0.68
C THR A 99 6.89 -7.60 -1.19
N PHE A 100 5.80 -6.83 -1.22
CA PHE A 100 5.84 -5.45 -1.68
C PHE A 100 5.12 -4.50 -0.74
N CYS A 101 5.50 -3.21 -0.80
CA CYS A 101 4.88 -2.13 -0.05
C CYS A 101 4.55 -0.95 -0.96
N LEU A 102 3.34 -0.43 -0.81
CA LEU A 102 2.81 0.68 -1.59
C LEU A 102 2.49 1.85 -0.67
N ALA A 103 3.08 3.02 -0.96
CA ALA A 103 2.77 4.26 -0.26
C ALA A 103 1.50 4.88 -0.84
N MET A 104 0.49 5.13 -0.01
CA MET A 104 -0.75 5.74 -0.47
C MET A 104 -0.62 7.26 -0.51
N ILE A 105 -0.84 7.81 -1.69
CA ILE A 105 -0.80 9.25 -2.00
C ILE A 105 -2.23 9.77 -2.00
N GLU A 106 -2.58 10.54 -0.97
CA GLU A 106 -3.97 10.92 -0.74
C GLU A 106 -4.15 12.27 -0.04
N THR A 107 -3.05 13.02 0.18
CA THR A 107 -3.10 14.34 0.81
C THR A 107 -2.39 15.38 -0.07
N GLN A 108 -2.65 16.67 0.16
CA GLN A 108 -1.89 17.75 -0.46
C GLN A 108 -0.39 17.62 -0.17
N GLN A 109 -0.02 17.33 1.09
CA GLN A 109 1.38 17.19 1.49
C GLN A 109 2.07 16.03 0.75
N ALA A 110 1.41 14.88 0.62
CA ALA A 110 1.94 13.76 -0.15
C ALA A 110 2.14 14.13 -1.62
N PHE A 111 1.20 14.89 -2.18
CA PHE A 111 1.24 15.35 -3.56
C PHE A 111 2.38 16.36 -3.79
N ASP A 112 2.62 17.27 -2.84
CA ASP A 112 3.73 18.22 -2.90
C ASP A 112 5.11 17.53 -2.80
N ASN A 113 5.20 16.45 -2.01
CA ASN A 113 6.42 15.65 -1.80
C ASN A 113 6.53 14.42 -2.73
N LEU A 114 5.75 14.39 -3.80
CA LEU A 114 5.54 13.20 -4.64
C LEU A 114 6.84 12.59 -5.20
N ASP A 115 7.74 13.43 -5.71
CA ASP A 115 9.02 12.97 -6.29
C ASP A 115 9.95 12.39 -5.22
N GLU A 116 9.98 12.99 -4.04
CA GLU A 116 10.77 12.51 -2.89
C GLU A 116 10.26 11.15 -2.39
N ILE A 117 8.93 11.00 -2.26
CA ILE A 117 8.31 9.74 -1.86
C ILE A 117 8.58 8.66 -2.91
N ALA A 118 8.36 8.96 -4.20
CA ALA A 118 8.56 8.01 -5.28
C ALA A 118 10.02 7.57 -5.43
N SER A 119 10.99 8.43 -5.09
CA SER A 119 12.42 8.12 -5.15
C SER A 119 12.93 7.25 -3.99
N THR A 120 12.08 6.87 -3.03
CA THR A 120 12.47 6.04 -1.89
C THR A 120 13.00 4.68 -2.36
N PRO A 121 14.22 4.27 -1.97
CA PRO A 121 14.75 2.94 -2.29
C PRO A 121 13.84 1.84 -1.74
N ASP A 122 13.76 0.72 -2.45
CA ASP A 122 13.00 -0.48 -2.05
C ASP A 122 11.49 -0.27 -1.80
N LEU A 123 10.97 0.94 -2.03
CA LEU A 123 9.52 1.15 -2.16
C LEU A 123 9.08 0.58 -3.51
N ASP A 124 8.06 -0.27 -3.53
CA ASP A 124 7.64 -0.96 -4.76
C ASP A 124 6.71 -0.09 -5.62
N GLY A 125 5.92 0.78 -5.01
CA GLY A 125 5.02 1.63 -5.77
C GLY A 125 4.25 2.66 -4.98
N LEU A 126 3.43 3.41 -5.73
CA LEU A 126 2.50 4.39 -5.21
C LEU A 126 1.06 3.89 -5.38
N TYR A 127 0.23 4.11 -4.38
CA TYR A 127 -1.20 3.79 -4.42
C TYR A 127 -2.01 5.08 -4.34
N ILE A 128 -2.88 5.34 -5.31
CA ILE A 128 -3.66 6.59 -5.39
C ILE A 128 -4.94 6.43 -4.58
N GLY A 129 -5.05 7.13 -3.45
CA GLY A 129 -6.24 7.22 -2.61
C GLY A 129 -7.18 8.32 -3.09
N THR A 130 -7.95 8.07 -4.14
CA THR A 130 -8.68 9.10 -4.88
C THR A 130 -9.66 9.90 -4.03
N ALA A 131 -10.37 9.26 -3.08
CA ALA A 131 -11.37 9.94 -2.26
C ALA A 131 -10.72 11.01 -1.36
N ASP A 132 -9.69 10.64 -0.60
CA ASP A 132 -8.97 11.55 0.29
C ASP A 132 -8.12 12.55 -0.49
N LEU A 133 -7.53 12.15 -1.63
CA LEU A 133 -6.83 13.06 -2.53
C LEU A 133 -7.77 14.15 -3.06
N THR A 134 -9.02 13.82 -3.35
CA THR A 134 -10.04 14.80 -3.74
C THR A 134 -10.27 15.84 -2.65
N ILE A 135 -10.38 15.39 -1.39
CA ILE A 135 -10.53 16.30 -0.23
C ILE A 135 -9.29 17.18 -0.08
N GLY A 136 -8.11 16.56 -0.12
CA GLY A 136 -6.82 17.23 0.10
C GLY A 136 -6.54 18.31 -0.94
N LEU A 137 -6.61 17.99 -2.23
CA LEU A 137 -6.29 18.93 -3.31
C LEU A 137 -7.32 20.03 -3.49
N ASN A 138 -8.57 19.77 -3.17
CA ASN A 138 -9.68 20.71 -3.34
C ASN A 138 -10.13 21.39 -2.04
N GLN A 139 -9.42 21.16 -0.93
CA GLN A 139 -9.75 21.75 0.36
C GLN A 139 -11.22 21.50 0.77
N GLY A 140 -11.72 20.31 0.47
CA GLY A 140 -13.10 19.91 0.77
C GLY A 140 -14.19 20.53 -0.13
N LYS A 141 -13.83 21.21 -1.21
CA LYS A 141 -14.81 21.81 -2.14
C LYS A 141 -15.50 20.80 -3.06
N LEU A 142 -14.82 19.67 -3.33
CA LEU A 142 -15.40 18.57 -4.09
C LEU A 142 -15.81 17.44 -3.14
N VAL A 143 -16.94 16.82 -3.44
CA VAL A 143 -17.39 15.62 -2.70
C VAL A 143 -16.38 14.50 -2.93
N PRO A 144 -15.89 13.80 -1.90
CA PRO A 144 -14.98 12.68 -2.06
C PRO A 144 -15.60 11.55 -2.90
N GLY A 145 -14.76 10.87 -3.69
CA GLY A 145 -15.21 9.76 -4.53
C GLY A 145 -14.05 9.02 -5.18
N PHE A 146 -14.29 7.78 -5.61
CA PHE A 146 -13.24 6.94 -6.21
C PHE A 146 -13.07 7.24 -7.70
N ASP A 147 -14.14 7.20 -8.48
CA ASP A 147 -14.11 7.28 -9.94
C ASP A 147 -14.20 8.73 -10.44
N ARG A 148 -13.31 9.58 -9.93
CA ARG A 148 -13.30 11.03 -10.24
C ARG A 148 -12.80 11.28 -11.66
N LYS A 149 -13.56 12.08 -12.43
CA LYS A 149 -13.31 12.38 -13.86
C LYS A 149 -13.06 13.87 -14.11
N GLU A 150 -13.05 14.70 -13.09
CA GLU A 150 -12.72 16.11 -13.19
C GLU A 150 -11.31 16.28 -13.74
N PRO A 151 -11.09 17.27 -14.64
CA PRO A 151 -9.78 17.47 -15.26
C PRO A 151 -8.63 17.59 -14.27
N GLU A 152 -8.82 18.31 -13.17
CA GLU A 152 -7.82 18.48 -12.12
C GLU A 152 -7.47 17.15 -11.41
N MET A 153 -8.46 16.27 -11.21
CA MET A 153 -8.23 14.95 -10.59
C MET A 153 -7.56 13.98 -11.56
N ILE A 154 -7.90 14.06 -12.85
CA ILE A 154 -7.21 13.29 -13.89
C ILE A 154 -5.74 13.75 -14.01
N ASP A 155 -5.48 15.06 -13.99
CA ASP A 155 -4.12 15.59 -14.06
C ASP A 155 -3.30 15.21 -12.81
N ALA A 156 -3.91 15.23 -11.62
CA ALA A 156 -3.26 14.75 -10.40
C ALA A 156 -2.86 13.27 -10.51
N LYS A 157 -3.76 12.40 -10.95
CA LYS A 157 -3.47 10.97 -11.18
C LYS A 157 -2.35 10.75 -12.19
N LYS A 158 -2.35 11.50 -13.30
CA LYS A 158 -1.27 11.45 -14.30
C LYS A 158 0.07 11.86 -13.73
N LYS A 159 0.12 12.88 -12.86
CA LYS A 159 1.35 13.31 -12.18
C LYS A 159 1.88 12.24 -11.23
N ILE A 160 0.99 11.58 -10.46
CA ILE A 160 1.39 10.48 -9.57
C ILE A 160 1.92 9.30 -10.40
N LEU A 161 1.24 8.93 -11.48
CA LEU A 161 1.69 7.89 -12.41
C LEU A 161 3.07 8.22 -13.00
N ALA A 162 3.26 9.45 -13.47
CA ALA A 162 4.53 9.89 -14.04
C ALA A 162 5.68 9.86 -13.02
N ALA A 163 5.41 10.28 -11.77
CA ALA A 163 6.42 10.22 -10.71
C ALA A 163 6.80 8.77 -10.36
N ALA A 164 5.82 7.87 -10.25
CA ALA A 164 6.09 6.45 -10.04
C ALA A 164 6.96 5.89 -11.16
N HIS A 165 6.58 6.08 -12.42
CA HIS A 165 7.33 5.57 -13.57
C HIS A 165 8.73 6.17 -13.71
N LYS A 166 8.91 7.47 -13.42
CA LYS A 166 10.22 8.13 -13.40
C LYS A 166 11.23 7.41 -12.51
N HIS A 167 10.76 6.84 -11.40
CA HIS A 167 11.58 6.10 -10.44
C HIS A 167 11.47 4.57 -10.57
N GLY A 168 10.90 4.06 -11.69
CA GLY A 168 10.78 2.62 -11.95
C GLY A 168 9.79 1.90 -11.00
N LYS A 169 8.82 2.65 -10.43
CA LYS A 169 7.82 2.14 -9.50
C LYS A 169 6.51 1.85 -10.22
N VAL A 170 5.70 0.95 -9.63
CA VAL A 170 4.32 0.76 -10.08
C VAL A 170 3.41 1.85 -9.51
N ALA A 171 2.32 2.14 -10.23
CA ALA A 171 1.24 2.97 -9.71
C ALA A 171 -0.07 2.19 -9.72
N CYS A 172 -0.77 2.20 -8.59
CA CYS A 172 -2.06 1.56 -8.42
C CYS A 172 -3.13 2.62 -8.12
N LEU A 173 -4.37 2.34 -8.51
CA LEU A 173 -5.49 3.25 -8.32
C LEU A 173 -6.63 2.55 -7.58
N HIS A 174 -7.16 3.21 -6.56
CA HIS A 174 -8.41 2.79 -5.93
C HIS A 174 -9.59 3.15 -6.83
N CYS A 175 -10.28 2.15 -7.35
CA CYS A 175 -11.45 2.31 -8.23
C CYS A 175 -12.71 1.88 -7.50
N GLY A 176 -13.82 2.58 -7.75
CA GLY A 176 -15.14 2.23 -7.23
C GLY A 176 -15.89 1.24 -8.12
N THR A 177 -15.54 1.22 -9.43
CA THR A 177 -16.20 0.37 -10.42
C THR A 177 -15.20 -0.34 -11.32
N PRO A 178 -15.54 -1.55 -11.82
CA PRO A 178 -14.74 -2.25 -12.82
C PRO A 178 -14.59 -1.46 -14.13
N GLU A 179 -15.62 -0.74 -14.54
CA GLU A 179 -15.66 0.08 -15.76
C GLU A 179 -14.66 1.24 -15.69
N TYR A 180 -14.42 1.76 -14.51
CA TYR A 180 -13.41 2.81 -14.32
C TYR A 180 -11.98 2.24 -14.26
N ALA A 181 -11.83 1.00 -13.85
CA ALA A 181 -10.55 0.32 -13.78
C ALA A 181 -10.06 -0.18 -15.16
N ALA A 182 -10.97 -0.35 -16.13
CA ALA A 182 -10.68 -0.80 -17.50
C ALA A 182 -10.22 0.36 -18.40
#